data_854b8de09939ee9d0ede0c17a322e25c
#
_entry.id   854b8de09939ee9d0ede0c17a322e25c
#
_cell.length_a   1.000
_cell.length_b   1.000
_cell.length_c   1.000
_cell.angle_alpha   90.00
_cell.angle_beta   90.00
_cell.angle_gamma   90.00
#
_symmetry.space_group_name_H-M   'P 1'
#
loop_
_entity.id
_entity.type
_entity.pdbx_description
1 polymer ?
#
loop_
_entity_poly.entity_id
_entity_poly.type
_entity_poly.pdbx_seq_one_letter_code
_entity_poly.pdbx_strand_id
1 'polypeptide(L)'
;MMKKEMIAMLLAGGQGSRLGVLTQKVAKPAVAFGGKYRIIDFPLSNCINSGIDTVGVLTQYQPLRLNTHIGIGIPWDLDRNEGGVTVLPPYEKSTNSEWYTGTANAIFQNLDYMQQYNPDYVLILSGDHIYKMDYEVMLNYHKANKADVTIACMPVPMEEASRFGIMVTDGSGRVTEFEEKPEKPSSNLASMGIYIFSWPVLKEALIALKDQSNCDFGKHILPYCKENGQRLFAYEYNGYWKDVGTLGSYWEANMELIDIIPEFNLYEEFWKIYTKGDIIPPQYIAEDAVTDQCIIGEGAEIYGEVYHSVIGPNVVIGKSTVVRDSIIMRNTVIGEDSVLDKAIVAENVTVGNHVTLGCGEEAENVLKPAVYAFGLATVGEQSVIPDNVKIGRNTAISGVTATEDYPGGILESGQIIKAKDGEQA
;
A
#
# COMPACT_ATOMS: atom_id res chain seq x y z
N MET A 1 -9.71 27.32 -16.64
CA MET A 1 -9.78 25.86 -16.58
C MET A 1 -11.22 25.40 -16.67
N MET A 2 -11.47 24.25 -17.29
CA MET A 2 -12.81 23.70 -17.39
C MET A 2 -13.26 23.17 -16.01
N LYS A 3 -14.49 23.49 -15.59
CA LYS A 3 -15.08 22.97 -14.37
C LYS A 3 -15.14 21.44 -14.43
N LYS A 4 -14.69 20.77 -13.38
CA LYS A 4 -14.78 19.32 -13.21
C LYS A 4 -15.93 18.96 -12.27
N GLU A 5 -16.66 17.90 -12.54
CA GLU A 5 -17.69 17.44 -11.61
C GLU A 5 -17.06 16.93 -10.33
N MET A 6 -16.09 16.04 -10.44
CA MET A 6 -15.35 15.46 -9.32
C MET A 6 -13.85 15.44 -9.61
N ILE A 7 -13.03 15.72 -8.60
CA ILE A 7 -11.59 15.53 -8.60
C ILE A 7 -11.20 14.60 -7.45
N ALA A 8 -10.08 13.91 -7.58
CA ALA A 8 -9.56 13.05 -6.53
C ALA A 8 -8.34 13.68 -5.84
N MET A 9 -8.25 13.51 -4.53
CA MET A 9 -7.11 13.87 -3.70
C MET A 9 -6.62 12.61 -3.00
N LEU A 10 -5.45 12.11 -3.41
CA LEU A 10 -4.89 10.84 -3.00
C LEU A 10 -3.79 11.04 -1.96
N LEU A 11 -4.03 10.60 -0.74
CA LEU A 11 -3.12 10.71 0.39
C LEU A 11 -2.04 9.62 0.31
N ALA A 12 -0.85 9.97 -0.11
CA ALA A 12 0.26 9.06 -0.35
C ALA A 12 1.52 9.38 0.50
N GLY A 13 1.37 10.11 1.61
CA GLY A 13 2.46 10.58 2.46
C GLY A 13 2.81 9.69 3.65
N GLY A 14 2.16 8.54 3.84
CA GLY A 14 2.32 7.68 5.00
C GLY A 14 3.70 7.00 5.07
N GLN A 15 4.29 6.97 6.27
CA GLN A 15 5.61 6.38 6.55
C GLN A 15 5.62 4.85 6.46
N GLY A 16 4.48 4.19 6.75
CA GLY A 16 4.36 2.73 6.67
C GLY A 16 5.21 1.97 7.69
N SER A 17 5.48 2.54 8.86
CA SER A 17 6.40 1.99 9.87
C SER A 17 6.12 0.53 10.29
N ARG A 18 4.86 0.08 10.15
CA ARG A 18 4.43 -1.30 10.44
C ARG A 18 4.83 -2.33 9.37
N LEU A 19 5.33 -1.88 8.20
CA LEU A 19 5.94 -2.74 7.17
C LEU A 19 7.46 -2.91 7.37
N GLY A 20 8.00 -2.37 8.47
CA GLY A 20 9.36 -2.62 8.90
C GLY A 20 10.41 -2.25 7.86
N VAL A 21 11.25 -3.24 7.51
CA VAL A 21 12.36 -3.04 6.55
C VAL A 21 11.90 -2.72 5.12
N LEU A 22 10.67 -3.07 4.76
CA LEU A 22 10.15 -2.81 3.40
C LEU A 22 9.92 -1.32 3.12
N THR A 23 9.76 -0.50 4.16
CA THR A 23 9.47 0.94 4.03
C THR A 23 10.60 1.82 4.58
N GLN A 24 11.80 1.29 4.76
CA GLN A 24 12.95 2.09 5.19
C GLN A 24 13.43 3.04 4.08
N LYS A 25 13.38 2.61 2.82
CA LYS A 25 13.89 3.36 1.66
C LYS A 25 12.79 3.85 0.70
N VAL A 26 11.54 3.44 0.92
CA VAL A 26 10.40 3.81 0.06
C VAL A 26 9.17 4.15 0.88
N ALA A 27 8.31 5.01 0.35
CA ALA A 27 6.99 5.25 0.92
C ALA A 27 6.09 4.01 0.78
N LYS A 28 5.18 3.75 1.72
CA LYS A 28 4.25 2.61 1.67
C LYS A 28 3.52 2.48 0.32
N PRO A 29 2.98 3.56 -0.29
CA PRO A 29 2.32 3.46 -1.59
C PRO A 29 3.21 3.00 -2.74
N ALA A 30 4.54 3.12 -2.60
CA ALA A 30 5.51 2.69 -3.61
C ALA A 30 6.00 1.25 -3.41
N VAL A 31 5.57 0.54 -2.37
CA VAL A 31 5.91 -0.88 -2.15
C VAL A 31 5.32 -1.73 -3.27
N ALA A 32 6.10 -2.69 -3.78
CA ALA A 32 5.67 -3.62 -4.83
C ALA A 32 4.54 -4.53 -4.34
N PHE A 33 3.65 -4.95 -5.24
CA PHE A 33 2.53 -5.84 -4.93
C PHE A 33 2.16 -6.69 -6.15
N GLY A 34 1.81 -7.97 -5.93
CA GLY A 34 1.31 -8.85 -6.98
C GLY A 34 2.30 -9.09 -8.12
N GLY A 35 3.61 -9.07 -7.85
CA GLY A 35 4.68 -9.37 -8.80
C GLY A 35 4.95 -8.29 -9.86
N LYS A 36 4.06 -7.31 -10.05
CA LYS A 36 4.20 -6.30 -11.11
C LYS A 36 3.85 -4.89 -10.66
N TYR A 37 2.88 -4.74 -9.78
CA TYR A 37 2.26 -3.47 -9.39
C TYR A 37 2.97 -2.83 -8.20
N ARG A 38 2.58 -1.58 -7.90
CA ARG A 38 2.79 -0.92 -6.62
C ARG A 38 1.44 -0.60 -5.98
N ILE A 39 1.39 -0.46 -4.67
CA ILE A 39 0.12 -0.22 -3.96
C ILE A 39 -0.62 1.00 -4.52
N ILE A 40 0.07 2.06 -4.91
CA ILE A 40 -0.51 3.28 -5.49
C ILE A 40 -1.24 3.05 -6.82
N ASP A 41 -0.91 1.98 -7.54
CA ASP A 41 -1.49 1.71 -8.86
C ASP A 41 -3.00 1.40 -8.77
N PHE A 42 -3.44 0.84 -7.65
CA PHE A 42 -4.85 0.47 -7.43
C PHE A 42 -5.76 1.70 -7.34
N PRO A 43 -5.56 2.67 -6.43
CA PRO A 43 -6.39 3.87 -6.40
C PRO A 43 -6.27 4.74 -7.65
N LEU A 44 -5.09 4.83 -8.30
CA LEU A 44 -4.95 5.55 -9.57
C LEU A 44 -5.74 4.87 -10.69
N SER A 45 -5.69 3.54 -10.79
CA SER A 45 -6.47 2.78 -11.77
C SER A 45 -7.97 2.88 -11.50
N ASN A 46 -8.38 2.84 -10.24
CA ASN A 46 -9.78 3.04 -9.88
C ASN A 46 -10.27 4.45 -10.28
N CYS A 47 -9.44 5.49 -10.14
CA CYS A 47 -9.79 6.84 -10.59
C CYS A 47 -10.10 6.87 -12.09
N ILE A 48 -9.17 6.37 -12.92
CA ILE A 48 -9.38 6.44 -14.39
C ILE A 48 -10.51 5.52 -14.86
N ASN A 49 -10.65 4.33 -14.27
CA ASN A 49 -11.75 3.42 -14.57
C ASN A 49 -13.14 4.01 -14.18
N SER A 50 -13.17 4.88 -13.16
CA SER A 50 -14.38 5.63 -12.75
C SER A 50 -14.55 6.97 -13.47
N GLY A 51 -13.79 7.25 -14.53
CA GLY A 51 -13.89 8.49 -15.31
C GLY A 51 -13.31 9.74 -14.61
N ILE A 52 -12.55 9.59 -13.53
CA ILE A 52 -11.90 10.70 -12.83
C ILE A 52 -10.54 10.96 -13.47
N ASP A 53 -10.44 12.06 -14.17
CA ASP A 53 -9.27 12.45 -14.96
C ASP A 53 -8.39 13.54 -14.30
N THR A 54 -8.67 13.90 -13.06
CA THR A 54 -7.96 14.95 -12.33
C THR A 54 -7.66 14.45 -10.94
N VAL A 55 -6.37 14.17 -10.67
CA VAL A 55 -5.92 13.54 -9.43
C VAL A 55 -4.74 14.32 -8.83
N GLY A 56 -4.91 14.83 -7.61
CA GLY A 56 -3.83 15.37 -6.81
C GLY A 56 -3.25 14.30 -5.89
N VAL A 57 -1.95 13.98 -6.01
CA VAL A 57 -1.29 12.98 -5.16
C VAL A 57 -0.40 13.68 -4.13
N LEU A 58 -0.77 13.58 -2.87
CA LEU A 58 -0.08 14.23 -1.76
C LEU A 58 1.04 13.32 -1.23
N THR A 59 2.28 13.70 -1.49
CA THR A 59 3.48 12.93 -1.12
C THR A 59 4.28 13.66 -0.05
N GLN A 60 4.94 12.94 0.84
CA GLN A 60 5.77 13.53 1.89
C GLN A 60 7.00 12.67 2.23
N TYR A 61 6.77 11.44 2.72
CA TYR A 61 7.84 10.54 3.15
C TYR A 61 8.45 9.82 1.95
N GLN A 62 9.80 9.80 1.85
CA GLN A 62 10.57 9.10 0.79
C GLN A 62 9.94 9.23 -0.62
N PRO A 63 9.71 10.47 -1.12
CA PRO A 63 8.83 10.67 -2.28
C PRO A 63 9.49 10.30 -3.61
N LEU A 64 10.83 10.20 -3.68
CA LEU A 64 11.55 10.10 -4.94
C LEU A 64 11.07 8.94 -5.82
N ARG A 65 11.00 7.72 -5.26
CA ARG A 65 10.57 6.54 -6.01
C ARG A 65 9.10 6.58 -6.38
N LEU A 66 8.26 7.04 -5.45
CA LEU A 66 6.84 7.21 -5.70
C LEU A 66 6.60 8.21 -6.84
N ASN A 67 7.24 9.37 -6.78
CA ASN A 67 7.14 10.39 -7.82
C ASN A 67 7.68 9.91 -9.17
N THR A 68 8.80 9.17 -9.17
CA THR A 68 9.35 8.56 -10.39
C THR A 68 8.41 7.51 -10.99
N HIS A 69 7.73 6.73 -10.14
CA HIS A 69 6.76 5.74 -10.60
C HIS A 69 5.53 6.40 -11.23
N ILE A 70 4.93 7.38 -10.56
CA ILE A 70 3.78 8.12 -11.06
C ILE A 70 4.15 8.88 -12.35
N GLY A 71 5.32 9.54 -12.37
CA GLY A 71 5.75 10.37 -13.48
C GLY A 71 4.72 11.44 -13.81
N ILE A 72 4.36 11.57 -15.08
CA ILE A 72 3.28 12.45 -15.56
C ILE A 72 1.93 11.72 -15.72
N GLY A 73 1.86 10.44 -15.34
CA GLY A 73 0.60 9.68 -15.35
C GLY A 73 0.30 8.88 -16.61
N ILE A 74 1.26 8.71 -17.52
CA ILE A 74 1.07 7.99 -18.80
C ILE A 74 0.38 6.63 -18.62
N PRO A 75 0.77 5.75 -17.67
CA PRO A 75 0.15 4.44 -17.56
C PRO A 75 -1.36 4.47 -17.29
N TRP A 76 -1.85 5.54 -16.67
CA TRP A 76 -3.26 5.73 -16.28
C TRP A 76 -4.01 6.72 -17.19
N ASP A 77 -3.45 7.12 -18.35
CA ASP A 77 -4.04 8.16 -19.20
C ASP A 77 -4.31 9.48 -18.42
N LEU A 78 -3.40 9.81 -17.50
CA LEU A 78 -3.45 11.01 -16.66
C LEU A 78 -2.40 12.07 -17.05
N ASP A 79 -1.78 11.95 -18.24
CA ASP A 79 -0.84 12.92 -18.81
C ASP A 79 -1.56 13.98 -19.67
N ARG A 80 -2.60 14.58 -19.11
CA ARG A 80 -3.54 15.46 -19.83
C ARG A 80 -3.13 16.92 -19.73
N ASN A 81 -3.46 17.71 -20.78
CA ASN A 81 -3.24 19.15 -20.78
C ASN A 81 -4.10 19.90 -19.75
N GLU A 82 -5.32 19.40 -19.50
CA GLU A 82 -6.23 19.93 -18.46
C GLU A 82 -6.68 18.80 -17.53
N GLY A 83 -6.36 18.90 -16.27
CA GLY A 83 -6.50 17.82 -15.29
C GLY A 83 -5.24 16.97 -15.21
N GLY A 84 -5.40 15.65 -15.32
CA GLY A 84 -4.29 14.71 -15.19
C GLY A 84 -3.83 14.49 -13.76
N VAL A 85 -2.68 13.83 -13.58
CA VAL A 85 -2.09 13.64 -12.26
C VAL A 85 -1.12 14.76 -11.92
N THR A 86 -1.25 15.30 -10.71
CA THR A 86 -0.31 16.29 -10.15
C THR A 86 0.21 15.80 -8.82
N VAL A 87 1.53 15.68 -8.70
CA VAL A 87 2.17 15.37 -7.42
C VAL A 87 2.27 16.66 -6.59
N LEU A 88 1.76 16.61 -5.38
CA LEU A 88 1.64 17.72 -4.45
C LEU A 88 2.48 17.44 -3.19
N PRO A 89 3.78 17.79 -3.19
CA PRO A 89 4.61 17.73 -1.99
C PRO A 89 4.28 18.91 -1.07
N PRO A 90 4.61 18.83 0.24
CA PRO A 90 4.60 20.00 1.10
C PRO A 90 5.55 21.06 0.55
N TYR A 91 5.15 22.33 0.63
CA TYR A 91 5.95 23.44 0.11
C TYR A 91 6.00 24.61 1.09
N GLU A 92 7.06 25.39 0.98
CA GLU A 92 7.24 26.57 1.79
C GLU A 92 6.37 27.72 1.26
N LYS A 93 5.49 28.28 2.13
CA LYS A 93 4.84 29.57 1.88
C LYS A 93 5.69 30.68 2.49
N SER A 94 5.62 31.88 1.95
CA SER A 94 6.42 33.06 2.39
C SER A 94 6.34 33.37 3.89
N THR A 95 5.36 32.81 4.59
CA THR A 95 5.11 33.02 6.03
C THR A 95 5.30 31.78 6.89
N ASN A 96 5.22 30.56 6.35
CA ASN A 96 5.37 29.31 7.11
C ASN A 96 5.81 28.18 6.19
N SER A 97 6.82 27.41 6.65
CA SER A 97 7.24 26.14 6.04
C SER A 97 6.77 25.02 6.95
N GLU A 98 5.77 24.27 6.54
CA GLU A 98 5.24 23.19 7.37
C GLU A 98 5.06 21.90 6.58
N TRP A 99 5.57 20.80 7.15
CA TRP A 99 5.23 19.47 6.72
C TRP A 99 3.72 19.22 6.91
N TYR A 100 3.17 18.25 6.18
CA TYR A 100 1.79 17.84 6.43
C TYR A 100 1.66 17.22 7.83
N THR A 101 0.88 17.87 8.68
CA THR A 101 0.65 17.47 10.08
C THR A 101 -0.71 16.77 10.25
N GLY A 102 -0.96 15.74 9.43
CA GLY A 102 -2.22 15.01 9.42
C GLY A 102 -2.88 15.01 8.05
N THR A 103 -3.81 14.08 7.86
CA THR A 103 -4.45 13.82 6.56
C THR A 103 -5.28 15.00 6.07
N ALA A 104 -6.04 15.65 6.95
CA ALA A 104 -6.85 16.81 6.59
C ALA A 104 -5.99 18.07 6.41
N ASN A 105 -4.90 18.23 7.18
CA ASN A 105 -3.96 19.32 6.99
C ASN A 105 -3.29 19.25 5.60
N ALA A 106 -2.94 18.06 5.12
CA ALA A 106 -2.40 17.89 3.78
C ALA A 106 -3.37 18.39 2.70
N ILE A 107 -4.65 18.09 2.83
CA ILE A 107 -5.69 18.57 1.91
C ILE A 107 -5.86 20.09 2.04
N PHE A 108 -5.87 20.63 3.27
CA PHE A 108 -5.99 22.05 3.52
C PHE A 108 -4.87 22.86 2.86
N GLN A 109 -3.62 22.42 2.96
CA GLN A 109 -2.48 23.09 2.32
C GLN A 109 -2.61 23.18 0.80
N ASN A 110 -3.42 22.30 0.17
CA ASN A 110 -3.64 22.20 -1.26
C ASN A 110 -5.04 22.73 -1.71
N LEU A 111 -5.69 23.57 -0.90
CA LEU A 111 -6.98 24.18 -1.25
C LEU A 111 -6.92 24.91 -2.60
N ASP A 112 -5.83 25.63 -2.88
CA ASP A 112 -5.66 26.39 -4.12
C ASP A 112 -5.67 25.50 -5.35
N TYR A 113 -5.08 24.28 -5.26
CA TYR A 113 -5.13 23.28 -6.32
C TYR A 113 -6.58 22.86 -6.62
N MET A 114 -7.37 22.56 -5.60
CA MET A 114 -8.77 22.18 -5.78
C MET A 114 -9.64 23.33 -6.29
N GLN A 115 -9.40 24.55 -5.81
CA GLN A 115 -10.14 25.74 -6.23
C GLN A 115 -9.98 26.08 -7.71
N GLN A 116 -8.84 25.74 -8.34
CA GLN A 116 -8.62 25.96 -9.77
C GLN A 116 -9.65 25.24 -10.66
N TYR A 117 -10.11 24.07 -10.22
CA TYR A 117 -11.08 23.25 -10.95
C TYR A 117 -12.53 23.57 -10.54
N ASN A 118 -12.73 24.23 -9.39
CA ASN A 118 -14.04 24.53 -8.82
C ASN A 118 -15.02 23.34 -8.95
N PRO A 119 -14.66 22.17 -8.41
CA PRO A 119 -15.43 20.94 -8.58
C PRO A 119 -16.77 21.02 -7.84
N ASP A 120 -17.71 20.14 -8.16
CA ASP A 120 -18.90 19.95 -7.36
C ASP A 120 -18.62 19.03 -6.16
N TYR A 121 -17.75 18.02 -6.39
CA TYR A 121 -17.38 16.99 -5.42
C TYR A 121 -15.87 16.78 -5.36
N VAL A 122 -15.38 16.38 -4.20
CA VAL A 122 -13.98 15.98 -3.98
C VAL A 122 -13.96 14.57 -3.39
N LEU A 123 -13.26 13.68 -4.08
CA LEU A 123 -12.99 12.33 -3.63
C LEU A 123 -11.65 12.33 -2.87
N ILE A 124 -11.68 11.92 -1.61
CA ILE A 124 -10.48 11.73 -0.78
C ILE A 124 -10.17 10.26 -0.71
N LEU A 125 -8.93 9.89 -1.04
CA LEU A 125 -8.47 8.50 -1.11
C LEU A 125 -7.25 8.27 -0.22
N SER A 126 -7.18 7.09 0.39
CA SER A 126 -5.95 6.54 0.94
C SER A 126 -5.15 5.84 -0.15
N GLY A 127 -3.84 6.10 -0.22
CA GLY A 127 -2.94 5.54 -1.24
C GLY A 127 -2.29 4.21 -0.85
N ASP A 128 -2.82 3.50 0.14
CA ASP A 128 -2.16 2.38 0.78
C ASP A 128 -3.03 1.11 0.94
N HIS A 129 -4.12 1.01 0.17
CA HIS A 129 -5.04 -0.12 0.17
C HIS A 129 -5.11 -0.82 -1.19
N ILE A 130 -5.44 -2.11 -1.17
CA ILE A 130 -5.64 -2.95 -2.35
C ILE A 130 -7.13 -3.22 -2.51
N TYR A 131 -7.71 -2.75 -3.62
CA TYR A 131 -9.13 -2.90 -3.93
C TYR A 131 -9.44 -2.48 -5.38
N LYS A 132 -10.62 -2.85 -5.88
CA LYS A 132 -11.20 -2.35 -7.13
C LYS A 132 -12.54 -1.73 -6.80
N MET A 133 -12.73 -0.45 -7.09
CA MET A 133 -13.96 0.27 -6.74
C MET A 133 -14.33 1.27 -7.82
N ASP A 134 -15.60 1.23 -8.24
CA ASP A 134 -16.18 2.25 -9.10
C ASP A 134 -16.67 3.44 -8.24
N TYR A 135 -15.93 4.53 -8.32
CA TYR A 135 -16.28 5.75 -7.59
C TYR A 135 -17.47 6.50 -8.21
N GLU A 136 -17.82 6.24 -9.48
CA GLU A 136 -19.02 6.80 -10.08
C GLU A 136 -20.28 6.26 -9.41
N VAL A 137 -20.30 4.96 -9.09
CA VAL A 137 -21.40 4.34 -8.33
C VAL A 137 -21.54 4.97 -6.95
N MET A 138 -20.43 5.19 -6.25
CA MET A 138 -20.43 5.88 -4.95
C MET A 138 -20.89 7.34 -5.08
N LEU A 139 -20.48 8.06 -6.14
CA LEU A 139 -20.94 9.42 -6.41
C LEU A 139 -22.44 9.48 -6.69
N ASN A 140 -22.97 8.53 -7.46
CA ASN A 140 -24.41 8.43 -7.73
C ASN A 140 -25.20 8.17 -6.46
N TYR A 141 -24.69 7.33 -5.55
CA TYR A 141 -25.25 7.14 -4.22
C TYR A 141 -25.24 8.44 -3.39
N HIS A 142 -24.12 9.18 -3.40
CA HIS A 142 -23.98 10.49 -2.76
C HIS A 142 -25.06 11.47 -3.23
N LYS A 143 -25.23 11.59 -4.56
CA LYS A 143 -26.24 12.46 -5.19
C LYS A 143 -27.68 12.02 -4.84
N ALA A 144 -27.97 10.72 -4.91
CA ALA A 144 -29.32 10.18 -4.64
C ALA A 144 -29.78 10.47 -3.20
N ASN A 145 -28.86 10.37 -2.24
CA ASN A 145 -29.13 10.66 -0.83
C ASN A 145 -29.01 12.16 -0.51
N LYS A 146 -28.65 13.01 -1.49
CA LYS A 146 -28.33 14.42 -1.28
C LYS A 146 -27.34 14.58 -0.12
N ALA A 147 -26.37 13.68 -0.03
CA ALA A 147 -25.37 13.67 1.03
C ALA A 147 -24.45 14.91 0.96
N ASP A 148 -23.95 15.33 2.10
CA ASP A 148 -22.90 16.33 2.18
C ASP A 148 -21.54 15.65 2.28
N VAL A 149 -21.52 14.44 2.91
CA VAL A 149 -20.37 13.53 2.99
C VAL A 149 -20.85 12.09 2.79
N THR A 150 -20.16 11.33 1.97
CA THR A 150 -20.35 9.88 1.85
C THR A 150 -19.05 9.17 2.23
N ILE A 151 -19.14 8.17 3.06
CA ILE A 151 -18.02 7.40 3.59
C ILE A 151 -18.14 5.98 3.06
N ALA A 152 -17.16 5.51 2.29
CA ALA A 152 -17.11 4.11 1.91
C ALA A 152 -16.75 3.25 3.13
N CYS A 153 -17.47 2.16 3.31
CA CYS A 153 -17.34 1.26 4.45
C CYS A 153 -17.60 -0.18 4.06
N MET A 154 -17.15 -1.08 4.91
CA MET A 154 -17.46 -2.51 4.81
C MET A 154 -17.50 -3.15 6.19
N PRO A 155 -18.23 -4.25 6.36
CA PRO A 155 -18.19 -5.02 7.60
C PRO A 155 -16.83 -5.73 7.74
N VAL A 156 -16.24 -5.66 8.92
CA VAL A 156 -15.00 -6.36 9.28
C VAL A 156 -15.24 -7.27 10.48
N PRO A 157 -14.37 -8.29 10.74
CA PRO A 157 -14.42 -9.03 12.00
C PRO A 157 -14.30 -8.09 13.21
N MET A 158 -15.08 -8.34 14.27
CA MET A 158 -15.10 -7.48 15.47
C MET A 158 -13.72 -7.33 16.12
N GLU A 159 -12.90 -8.38 16.04
CA GLU A 159 -11.52 -8.39 16.57
C GLU A 159 -10.62 -7.36 15.86
N GLU A 160 -10.91 -7.04 14.60
CA GLU A 160 -10.16 -6.09 13.80
C GLU A 160 -10.74 -4.67 13.82
N ALA A 161 -11.99 -4.52 14.26
CA ALA A 161 -12.73 -3.26 14.18
C ALA A 161 -12.01 -2.10 14.89
N SER A 162 -11.31 -2.36 15.99
CA SER A 162 -10.53 -1.35 16.73
C SER A 162 -9.38 -0.70 15.92
N ARG A 163 -9.03 -1.25 14.77
CA ARG A 163 -7.98 -0.72 13.89
C ARG A 163 -8.48 0.41 12.97
N PHE A 164 -9.80 0.53 12.80
CA PHE A 164 -10.46 1.39 11.83
C PHE A 164 -11.36 2.45 12.48
N GLY A 165 -11.74 3.44 11.70
CA GLY A 165 -12.87 4.29 12.03
C GLY A 165 -14.17 3.49 11.92
N ILE A 166 -14.97 3.46 12.97
CA ILE A 166 -16.20 2.65 13.06
C ILE A 166 -17.43 3.53 12.99
N MET A 167 -18.43 3.08 12.24
CA MET A 167 -19.68 3.77 12.03
C MET A 167 -20.87 3.01 12.56
N VAL A 168 -21.82 3.77 13.11
CA VAL A 168 -23.19 3.30 13.36
C VAL A 168 -24.12 4.06 12.41
N THR A 169 -25.01 3.34 11.75
CA THR A 169 -25.96 3.90 10.78
C THR A 169 -27.41 3.65 11.23
N ASP A 170 -28.30 4.51 10.81
CA ASP A 170 -29.73 4.24 10.89
C ASP A 170 -30.21 3.36 9.71
N GLY A 171 -31.50 3.02 9.69
CA GLY A 171 -32.09 2.18 8.64
C GLY A 171 -32.06 2.78 7.22
N SER A 172 -31.65 4.06 7.07
CA SER A 172 -31.50 4.74 5.77
C SER A 172 -30.04 4.78 5.28
N GLY A 173 -29.10 4.27 6.07
CA GLY A 173 -27.66 4.38 5.81
C GLY A 173 -27.04 5.72 6.26
N ARG A 174 -27.81 6.57 6.96
CA ARG A 174 -27.28 7.81 7.53
C ARG A 174 -26.41 7.49 8.74
N VAL A 175 -25.22 8.08 8.81
CA VAL A 175 -24.27 7.88 9.92
C VAL A 175 -24.78 8.63 11.16
N THR A 176 -25.07 7.89 12.20
CA THR A 176 -25.51 8.41 13.50
C THR A 176 -24.34 8.58 14.46
N GLU A 177 -23.34 7.68 14.38
CA GLU A 177 -22.11 7.75 15.19
C GLU A 177 -20.89 7.42 14.34
N PHE A 178 -19.79 8.06 14.65
CA PHE A 178 -18.47 7.78 14.07
C PHE A 178 -17.41 7.83 15.17
N GLU A 179 -16.64 6.75 15.29
CA GLU A 179 -15.59 6.60 16.30
C GLU A 179 -14.27 6.23 15.61
N GLU A 180 -13.23 7.03 15.75
CA GLU A 180 -11.92 6.74 15.18
C GLU A 180 -11.10 5.82 16.07
N LYS A 181 -10.91 4.58 15.64
CA LYS A 181 -10.13 3.54 16.32
C LYS A 181 -10.53 3.33 17.79
N PRO A 182 -11.77 3.01 18.05
CA PRO A 182 -12.27 2.81 19.41
C PRO A 182 -11.66 1.55 20.05
N GLU A 183 -11.34 1.59 21.34
CA GLU A 183 -10.87 0.40 22.09
C GLU A 183 -11.97 -0.66 22.17
N LYS A 184 -13.23 -0.24 22.23
CA LYS A 184 -14.41 -1.11 22.26
C LYS A 184 -15.38 -0.67 21.16
N PRO A 185 -15.27 -1.25 19.96
CA PRO A 185 -16.13 -0.87 18.84
C PRO A 185 -17.62 -1.12 19.13
N SER A 186 -18.46 -0.13 18.82
CA SER A 186 -19.92 -0.23 18.92
C SER A 186 -20.56 -0.96 17.73
N SER A 187 -19.82 -1.09 16.62
CA SER A 187 -20.23 -1.71 15.36
C SER A 187 -19.03 -2.35 14.68
N ASN A 188 -19.27 -3.16 13.67
CA ASN A 188 -18.22 -3.72 12.81
C ASN A 188 -18.15 -3.06 11.43
N LEU A 189 -18.89 -1.96 11.22
CA LEU A 189 -18.89 -1.23 9.95
C LEU A 189 -17.68 -0.28 9.90
N ALA A 190 -16.63 -0.71 9.23
CA ALA A 190 -15.34 -0.01 9.18
C ALA A 190 -15.27 0.96 8.01
N SER A 191 -14.74 2.15 8.25
CA SER A 191 -14.39 3.12 7.22
C SER A 191 -13.19 2.63 6.41
N MET A 192 -13.31 2.66 5.10
CA MET A 192 -12.22 2.34 4.17
C MET A 192 -11.24 3.51 3.95
N GLY A 193 -11.44 4.65 4.59
CA GLY A 193 -10.63 5.85 4.32
C GLY A 193 -10.88 6.47 2.94
N ILE A 194 -12.05 6.23 2.38
CA ILE A 194 -12.50 6.73 1.08
C ILE A 194 -13.72 7.59 1.32
N TYR A 195 -13.66 8.87 0.92
CA TYR A 195 -14.70 9.83 1.20
C TYR A 195 -15.08 10.64 -0.05
N ILE A 196 -16.37 10.85 -0.28
CA ILE A 196 -16.85 11.88 -1.22
C ILE A 196 -17.46 13.02 -0.40
N PHE A 197 -16.93 14.21 -0.61
CA PHE A 197 -17.45 15.44 -0.02
C PHE A 197 -18.07 16.33 -1.10
N SER A 198 -19.20 16.95 -0.80
CA SER A 198 -19.61 18.16 -1.51
C SER A 198 -18.57 19.25 -1.29
N TRP A 199 -18.06 19.87 -2.36
CA TRP A 199 -16.92 20.80 -2.27
C TRP A 199 -17.11 21.95 -1.28
N PRO A 200 -18.28 22.63 -1.22
CA PRO A 200 -18.48 23.71 -0.25
C PRO A 200 -18.32 23.23 1.21
N VAL A 201 -18.82 22.02 1.51
CA VAL A 201 -18.76 21.43 2.86
C VAL A 201 -17.31 21.08 3.24
N LEU A 202 -16.55 20.44 2.34
CA LEU A 202 -15.15 20.16 2.59
C LEU A 202 -14.35 21.44 2.83
N LYS A 203 -14.55 22.44 1.97
CA LYS A 203 -13.84 23.73 2.06
C LYS A 203 -14.13 24.43 3.39
N GLU A 204 -15.37 24.47 3.81
CA GLU A 204 -15.79 25.06 5.08
C GLU A 204 -15.13 24.35 6.27
N ALA A 205 -15.21 23.02 6.32
CA ALA A 205 -14.63 22.22 7.39
C ALA A 205 -13.12 22.39 7.49
N LEU A 206 -12.40 22.37 6.35
CA LEU A 206 -10.96 22.56 6.31
C LEU A 206 -10.53 23.96 6.79
N ILE A 207 -11.29 25.00 6.43
CA ILE A 207 -11.01 26.37 6.88
C ILE A 207 -11.31 26.53 8.37
N ALA A 208 -12.41 25.95 8.86
CA ALA A 208 -12.80 26.03 10.27
C ALA A 208 -11.76 25.35 11.18
N LEU A 209 -11.14 24.25 10.72
CA LEU A 209 -10.18 23.46 11.46
C LEU A 209 -8.72 23.73 11.07
N LYS A 210 -8.43 24.81 10.36
CA LYS A 210 -7.07 25.11 9.85
C LYS A 210 -5.99 25.19 10.92
N ASP A 211 -6.35 25.66 12.12
CA ASP A 211 -5.44 25.82 13.26
C ASP A 211 -5.38 24.56 14.17
N GLN A 212 -6.13 23.51 13.80
CA GLN A 212 -6.13 22.25 14.53
C GLN A 212 -4.82 21.48 14.29
N SER A 213 -4.05 21.25 15.34
CA SER A 213 -2.83 20.45 15.27
C SER A 213 -3.15 19.00 14.87
N ASN A 214 -2.33 18.42 13.98
CA ASN A 214 -2.50 17.06 13.47
C ASN A 214 -3.92 16.77 12.97
N CYS A 215 -4.48 17.74 12.21
CA CYS A 215 -5.85 17.62 11.70
C CYS A 215 -6.01 16.39 10.80
N ASP A 216 -6.98 15.54 11.17
CA ASP A 216 -7.24 14.25 10.53
C ASP A 216 -8.72 14.12 10.15
N PHE A 217 -9.03 13.39 9.08
CA PHE A 217 -10.41 13.24 8.62
C PHE A 217 -11.28 12.53 9.66
N GLY A 218 -10.84 11.38 10.16
CA GLY A 218 -11.61 10.59 11.11
C GLY A 218 -11.79 11.29 12.46
N LYS A 219 -10.72 11.90 12.98
CA LYS A 219 -10.75 12.52 14.32
C LYS A 219 -11.36 13.90 14.37
N HIS A 220 -11.31 14.66 13.28
CA HIS A 220 -11.67 16.07 13.32
C HIS A 220 -12.71 16.48 12.25
N ILE A 221 -12.48 16.16 10.98
CA ILE A 221 -13.36 16.61 9.89
C ILE A 221 -14.73 15.94 9.95
N LEU A 222 -14.81 14.62 10.07
CA LEU A 222 -16.09 13.91 10.12
C LEU A 222 -16.91 14.27 11.36
N PRO A 223 -16.34 14.32 12.59
CA PRO A 223 -17.05 14.82 13.75
C PRO A 223 -17.55 16.27 13.58
N TYR A 224 -16.69 17.16 13.08
CA TYR A 224 -17.09 18.55 12.81
C TYR A 224 -18.30 18.63 11.86
N CYS A 225 -18.25 17.91 10.74
CA CYS A 225 -19.36 17.88 9.79
C CYS A 225 -20.66 17.36 10.45
N LYS A 226 -20.57 16.32 11.26
CA LYS A 226 -21.71 15.76 11.99
C LYS A 226 -22.30 16.76 12.98
N GLU A 227 -21.46 17.41 13.81
CA GLU A 227 -21.86 18.40 14.81
C GLU A 227 -22.54 19.65 14.18
N ASN A 228 -22.11 20.02 12.96
CA ASN A 228 -22.70 21.12 12.20
C ASN A 228 -23.93 20.69 11.37
N GLY A 229 -24.48 19.49 11.61
CA GLY A 229 -25.73 19.05 11.02
C GLY A 229 -25.62 18.59 9.55
N GLN A 230 -24.43 18.42 9.03
CA GLN A 230 -24.20 17.90 7.68
C GLN A 230 -24.73 16.45 7.57
N ARG A 231 -25.13 16.06 6.36
CA ARG A 231 -25.70 14.73 6.08
C ARG A 231 -24.60 13.76 5.72
N LEU A 232 -24.18 12.95 6.67
CA LEU A 232 -23.19 11.89 6.49
C LEU A 232 -23.91 10.59 6.16
N PHE A 233 -23.49 9.92 5.09
CA PHE A 233 -24.01 8.61 4.67
C PHE A 233 -22.90 7.58 4.52
N ALA A 234 -23.18 6.35 4.93
CA ALA A 234 -22.33 5.21 4.74
C ALA A 234 -22.65 4.54 3.40
N TYR A 235 -21.66 4.38 2.53
CA TYR A 235 -21.74 3.60 1.30
C TYR A 235 -21.10 2.24 1.56
N GLU A 236 -21.92 1.21 1.69
CA GLU A 236 -21.44 -0.15 1.94
C GLU A 236 -20.87 -0.74 0.64
N TYR A 237 -19.56 -1.01 0.66
CA TYR A 237 -18.83 -1.60 -0.43
C TYR A 237 -18.83 -3.13 -0.31
N ASN A 238 -19.22 -3.82 -1.39
CA ASN A 238 -19.35 -5.28 -1.44
C ASN A 238 -18.29 -5.88 -2.40
N GLY A 239 -17.03 -5.58 -2.20
CA GLY A 239 -15.92 -6.12 -2.98
C GLY A 239 -14.71 -6.40 -2.11
N TYR A 240 -13.65 -6.91 -2.74
CA TYR A 240 -12.39 -7.12 -2.05
C TYR A 240 -11.74 -5.80 -1.65
N TRP A 241 -11.35 -5.69 -0.39
CA TRP A 241 -10.57 -4.58 0.14
C TRP A 241 -9.62 -5.09 1.24
N LYS A 242 -8.34 -4.71 1.15
CA LYS A 242 -7.31 -5.10 2.13
C LYS A 242 -6.45 -3.90 2.50
N ASP A 243 -6.38 -3.56 3.80
CA ASP A 243 -5.34 -2.69 4.35
C ASP A 243 -4.05 -3.49 4.51
N VAL A 244 -3.12 -3.33 3.58
CA VAL A 244 -1.80 -3.96 3.63
C VAL A 244 -0.84 -3.19 4.54
N GLY A 245 -1.29 -2.87 5.74
CA GLY A 245 -0.58 -2.04 6.71
C GLY A 245 0.41 -2.77 7.61
N THR A 246 0.41 -4.11 7.64
CA THR A 246 1.34 -4.95 8.39
C THR A 246 2.01 -5.95 7.47
N LEU A 247 3.14 -6.53 7.88
CA LEU A 247 3.83 -7.58 7.11
C LEU A 247 2.92 -8.80 6.88
N GLY A 248 2.13 -9.19 7.89
CA GLY A 248 1.19 -10.29 7.76
C GLY A 248 0.10 -10.00 6.74
N SER A 249 -0.63 -8.88 6.86
CA SER A 249 -1.68 -8.53 5.89
C SER A 249 -1.15 -8.28 4.48
N TYR A 250 0.09 -7.78 4.36
CA TYR A 250 0.76 -7.64 3.07
C TYR A 250 1.11 -9.00 2.44
N TRP A 251 1.64 -9.93 3.25
CA TRP A 251 1.96 -11.29 2.80
C TRP A 251 0.67 -12.04 2.40
N GLU A 252 -0.34 -12.04 3.26
CA GLU A 252 -1.64 -12.67 2.99
C GLU A 252 -2.28 -12.15 1.69
N ALA A 253 -2.34 -10.82 1.51
CA ALA A 253 -2.92 -10.22 0.31
C ALA A 253 -2.20 -10.62 -0.99
N ASN A 254 -0.88 -10.88 -0.94
CA ASN A 254 -0.14 -11.41 -2.09
C ASN A 254 -0.41 -12.90 -2.31
N MET A 255 -0.55 -13.69 -1.23
CA MET A 255 -0.86 -15.13 -1.33
C MET A 255 -2.29 -15.35 -1.85
N GLU A 256 -3.26 -14.55 -1.42
CA GLU A 256 -4.64 -14.58 -1.92
C GLU A 256 -4.76 -14.37 -3.44
N LEU A 257 -3.77 -13.73 -4.08
CA LEU A 257 -3.73 -13.55 -5.55
C LEU A 257 -3.47 -14.85 -6.32
N ILE A 258 -2.82 -15.81 -5.69
CA ILE A 258 -2.39 -17.06 -6.30
C ILE A 258 -3.29 -18.25 -5.96
N ASP A 259 -4.37 -18.01 -5.25
CA ASP A 259 -5.44 -18.99 -5.05
C ASP A 259 -6.03 -19.44 -6.40
N ILE A 260 -6.52 -20.67 -6.47
CA ILE A 260 -7.14 -21.25 -7.69
C ILE A 260 -8.30 -20.36 -8.19
N ILE A 261 -9.07 -19.79 -7.28
CA ILE A 261 -10.11 -18.81 -7.58
C ILE A 261 -9.85 -17.61 -6.67
N PRO A 262 -9.02 -16.66 -7.11
CA PRO A 262 -8.68 -15.51 -6.27
C PRO A 262 -9.91 -14.61 -6.09
N GLU A 263 -10.18 -14.22 -4.86
CA GLU A 263 -11.22 -13.23 -4.57
C GLU A 263 -10.90 -11.89 -5.23
N PHE A 264 -9.62 -11.55 -5.30
CA PHE A 264 -9.10 -10.38 -6.01
C PHE A 264 -8.45 -10.79 -7.33
N ASN A 265 -9.21 -10.75 -8.44
CA ASN A 265 -8.73 -11.16 -9.75
C ASN A 265 -7.99 -10.04 -10.48
N LEU A 266 -6.67 -10.18 -10.65
CA LEU A 266 -5.84 -9.25 -11.43
C LEU A 266 -6.04 -9.35 -12.94
N TYR A 267 -6.63 -10.46 -13.44
CA TYR A 267 -6.83 -10.75 -14.86
C TYR A 267 -8.18 -10.28 -15.39
N GLU A 268 -8.93 -9.52 -14.60
CA GLU A 268 -10.22 -8.97 -14.99
C GLU A 268 -10.06 -7.97 -16.16
N GLU A 269 -10.74 -8.22 -17.28
CA GLU A 269 -10.59 -7.41 -18.48
C GLU A 269 -11.33 -6.07 -18.41
N PHE A 270 -12.45 -6.02 -17.67
CA PHE A 270 -13.32 -4.84 -17.60
C PHE A 270 -12.88 -3.83 -16.55
N TRP A 271 -12.04 -4.23 -15.59
CA TRP A 271 -11.50 -3.36 -14.56
C TRP A 271 -10.00 -3.59 -14.39
N LYS A 272 -9.23 -3.07 -15.32
CA LYS A 272 -7.78 -3.28 -15.36
C LYS A 272 -7.08 -2.42 -14.32
N ILE A 273 -6.07 -2.99 -13.69
CA ILE A 273 -5.09 -2.24 -12.89
C ILE A 273 -3.92 -1.91 -13.80
N TYR A 274 -3.69 -0.61 -13.98
CA TYR A 274 -2.60 -0.08 -14.79
C TYR A 274 -1.37 0.15 -13.91
N THR A 275 -0.18 0.03 -14.48
CA THR A 275 1.08 0.28 -13.79
C THR A 275 2.13 0.77 -14.77
N LYS A 276 3.17 1.42 -14.26
CA LYS A 276 4.35 1.74 -15.04
C LYS A 276 5.14 0.46 -15.28
N GLY A 277 5.17 -0.01 -16.53
CA GLY A 277 5.97 -1.15 -16.95
C GLY A 277 7.34 -0.73 -17.47
N ASP A 278 8.35 -1.57 -17.26
CA ASP A 278 9.64 -1.48 -17.94
C ASP A 278 9.64 -2.37 -19.18
N ILE A 279 10.50 -2.07 -20.15
CA ILE A 279 10.69 -2.92 -21.33
C ILE A 279 11.67 -4.02 -20.95
N ILE A 280 11.15 -5.17 -20.55
CA ILE A 280 11.92 -6.35 -20.14
C ILE A 280 11.46 -7.58 -20.92
N PRO A 281 12.34 -8.62 -21.12
CA PRO A 281 11.96 -9.81 -21.85
C PRO A 281 10.90 -10.63 -21.08
N PRO A 282 10.24 -11.61 -21.73
CA PRO A 282 9.45 -12.61 -21.03
C PRO A 282 10.28 -13.35 -19.98
N GLN A 283 9.60 -13.97 -19.01
CA GLN A 283 10.25 -14.87 -18.04
C GLN A 283 10.83 -16.11 -18.72
N TYR A 284 11.93 -16.64 -18.17
CA TYR A 284 12.56 -17.89 -18.57
C TYR A 284 12.41 -18.93 -17.46
N ILE A 285 11.95 -20.12 -17.82
CA ILE A 285 11.85 -21.27 -16.92
C ILE A 285 12.71 -22.37 -17.51
N ALA A 286 13.74 -22.81 -16.76
CA ALA A 286 14.68 -23.84 -17.19
C ALA A 286 14.00 -25.20 -17.28
N GLU A 287 14.62 -26.14 -18.03
CA GLU A 287 14.09 -27.47 -18.29
C GLU A 287 13.82 -28.27 -17.00
N ASP A 288 14.72 -28.18 -16.02
CA ASP A 288 14.63 -28.90 -14.74
C ASP A 288 13.90 -28.05 -13.63
N ALA A 289 13.42 -26.84 -13.94
CA ALA A 289 12.75 -26.01 -12.98
C ALA A 289 11.30 -26.46 -12.75
N VAL A 290 10.82 -26.30 -11.53
CA VAL A 290 9.42 -26.60 -11.16
C VAL A 290 8.73 -25.33 -10.70
N THR A 291 7.56 -25.03 -11.26
CA THR A 291 6.72 -23.93 -10.81
C THR A 291 5.30 -24.44 -10.58
N ASP A 292 4.77 -24.20 -9.38
CA ASP A 292 3.42 -24.63 -9.01
C ASP A 292 2.70 -23.52 -8.25
N GLN A 293 1.54 -23.10 -8.77
CA GLN A 293 0.67 -22.10 -8.17
C GLN A 293 1.41 -20.76 -7.86
N CYS A 294 2.00 -20.13 -8.90
CA CYS A 294 2.86 -18.95 -8.74
C CYS A 294 2.44 -17.80 -9.67
N ILE A 295 2.68 -16.56 -9.22
CA ILE A 295 2.76 -15.40 -10.10
C ILE A 295 4.24 -15.12 -10.37
N ILE A 296 4.65 -15.10 -11.66
CA ILE A 296 6.03 -14.88 -12.07
C ILE A 296 6.09 -13.67 -12.99
N GLY A 297 6.87 -12.66 -12.59
CA GLY A 297 7.04 -11.39 -13.31
C GLY A 297 7.89 -11.55 -14.58
N GLU A 298 7.75 -10.59 -15.48
CA GLU A 298 8.52 -10.48 -16.72
C GLU A 298 10.03 -10.44 -16.42
N GLY A 299 10.86 -11.05 -17.26
CA GLY A 299 12.31 -11.10 -17.11
C GLY A 299 12.82 -11.97 -15.97
N ALA A 300 11.95 -12.66 -15.22
CA ALA A 300 12.41 -13.60 -14.21
C ALA A 300 13.06 -14.85 -14.83
N GLU A 301 14.13 -15.33 -14.21
CA GLU A 301 14.84 -16.56 -14.61
C GLU A 301 14.74 -17.59 -13.49
N ILE A 302 14.04 -18.70 -13.75
CA ILE A 302 13.80 -19.76 -12.76
C ILE A 302 14.58 -21.00 -13.14
N TYR A 303 15.60 -21.34 -12.34
CA TYR A 303 16.41 -22.55 -12.48
C TYR A 303 16.14 -23.57 -11.35
N GLY A 304 15.41 -23.18 -10.31
CA GLY A 304 15.06 -24.00 -9.16
C GLY A 304 13.56 -24.33 -9.10
N GLU A 305 13.07 -24.52 -7.90
CA GLU A 305 11.68 -24.89 -7.61
C GLU A 305 10.95 -23.73 -6.91
N VAL A 306 9.77 -23.35 -7.41
CA VAL A 306 8.96 -22.26 -6.85
C VAL A 306 7.53 -22.75 -6.63
N TYR A 307 7.07 -22.68 -5.39
CA TYR A 307 5.75 -23.13 -4.97
C TYR A 307 5.01 -22.02 -4.25
N HIS A 308 3.74 -21.82 -4.57
CA HIS A 308 2.82 -20.89 -3.89
C HIS A 308 3.47 -19.54 -3.55
N SER A 309 4.06 -18.88 -4.56
CA SER A 309 4.92 -17.70 -4.35
C SER A 309 4.70 -16.63 -5.41
N VAL A 310 4.99 -15.37 -5.03
CA VAL A 310 4.94 -14.23 -5.92
C VAL A 310 6.36 -13.78 -6.24
N ILE A 311 6.76 -13.92 -7.51
CA ILE A 311 8.08 -13.59 -8.02
C ILE A 311 8.00 -12.33 -8.87
N GLY A 312 8.75 -11.31 -8.50
CA GLY A 312 8.81 -10.02 -9.20
C GLY A 312 9.62 -10.06 -10.49
N PRO A 313 9.62 -8.94 -11.25
CA PRO A 313 10.37 -8.82 -12.50
C PRO A 313 11.89 -8.92 -12.29
N ASN A 314 12.58 -9.52 -13.28
CA ASN A 314 14.04 -9.70 -13.28
C ASN A 314 14.58 -10.43 -12.03
N VAL A 315 13.80 -11.28 -11.40
CA VAL A 315 14.28 -12.14 -10.30
C VAL A 315 14.99 -13.35 -10.87
N VAL A 316 16.11 -13.72 -10.26
CA VAL A 316 16.83 -14.95 -10.61
C VAL A 316 16.74 -15.91 -9.44
N ILE A 317 16.24 -17.14 -9.69
CA ILE A 317 16.21 -18.24 -8.72
C ILE A 317 17.23 -19.28 -9.18
N GLY A 318 18.30 -19.49 -8.40
CA GLY A 318 19.40 -20.39 -8.70
C GLY A 318 19.00 -21.86 -8.74
N LYS A 319 19.90 -22.70 -9.28
CA LYS A 319 19.69 -24.17 -9.39
C LYS A 319 19.53 -24.80 -8.01
N SER A 320 18.70 -25.85 -7.92
CA SER A 320 18.40 -26.58 -6.69
C SER A 320 17.86 -25.70 -5.54
N THR A 321 17.53 -24.46 -5.81
CA THR A 321 16.92 -23.55 -4.83
C THR A 321 15.42 -23.79 -4.78
N VAL A 322 14.86 -23.82 -3.57
CA VAL A 322 13.44 -24.04 -3.32
C VAL A 322 12.84 -22.78 -2.65
N VAL A 323 11.81 -22.22 -3.27
CA VAL A 323 11.07 -21.06 -2.75
C VAL A 323 9.62 -21.47 -2.49
N ARG A 324 9.13 -21.26 -1.27
CA ARG A 324 7.74 -21.58 -0.85
C ARG A 324 7.11 -20.43 -0.10
N ASP A 325 5.80 -20.22 -0.30
CA ASP A 325 4.97 -19.26 0.43
C ASP A 325 5.62 -17.88 0.57
N SER A 326 6.34 -17.43 -0.47
CA SER A 326 7.26 -16.31 -0.39
C SER A 326 6.98 -15.23 -1.42
N ILE A 327 7.41 -14.01 -1.09
CA ILE A 327 7.36 -12.86 -1.99
C ILE A 327 8.79 -12.44 -2.28
N ILE A 328 9.23 -12.56 -3.52
CA ILE A 328 10.55 -12.13 -3.97
C ILE A 328 10.35 -10.97 -4.94
N MET A 329 10.79 -9.77 -4.53
CA MET A 329 10.57 -8.57 -5.31
C MET A 329 11.63 -8.38 -6.41
N ARG A 330 11.38 -7.44 -7.28
CA ARG A 330 12.16 -7.08 -8.49
C ARG A 330 13.67 -7.06 -8.30
N ASN A 331 14.39 -7.49 -9.35
CA ASN A 331 15.85 -7.43 -9.47
C ASN A 331 16.60 -8.18 -8.35
N THR A 332 15.99 -9.13 -7.70
CA THR A 332 16.57 -9.92 -6.61
C THR A 332 17.19 -11.20 -7.18
N VAL A 333 18.37 -11.53 -6.69
CA VAL A 333 19.07 -12.74 -7.05
C VAL A 333 19.14 -13.66 -5.85
N ILE A 334 18.63 -14.88 -6.00
CA ILE A 334 18.74 -15.95 -5.02
C ILE A 334 19.74 -16.99 -5.57
N GLY A 335 20.79 -17.25 -4.81
CA GLY A 335 21.85 -18.19 -5.16
C GLY A 335 21.38 -19.65 -5.26
N GLU A 336 22.32 -20.56 -5.54
CA GLU A 336 22.06 -21.99 -5.70
C GLU A 336 21.91 -22.69 -4.34
N ASP A 337 21.26 -23.87 -4.35
CA ASP A 337 21.11 -24.78 -3.20
C ASP A 337 20.51 -24.09 -1.95
N SER A 338 19.67 -23.10 -2.13
CA SER A 338 19.07 -22.30 -1.06
C SER A 338 17.61 -22.71 -0.82
N VAL A 339 17.09 -22.43 0.38
CA VAL A 339 15.69 -22.71 0.74
C VAL A 339 15.08 -21.45 1.36
N LEU A 340 14.02 -20.96 0.76
CA LEU A 340 13.24 -19.83 1.27
C LEU A 340 11.83 -20.32 1.58
N ASP A 341 11.42 -20.15 2.84
CA ASP A 341 10.11 -20.56 3.33
C ASP A 341 9.46 -19.38 4.08
N LYS A 342 8.28 -18.98 3.64
CA LYS A 342 7.52 -17.89 4.26
C LYS A 342 8.35 -16.60 4.43
N ALA A 343 8.96 -16.16 3.33
CA ALA A 343 9.87 -15.02 3.30
C ALA A 343 9.32 -13.86 2.47
N ILE A 344 9.67 -12.63 2.86
CA ILE A 344 9.50 -11.43 2.05
C ILE A 344 10.88 -10.85 1.78
N VAL A 345 11.31 -10.89 0.53
CA VAL A 345 12.58 -10.35 0.07
C VAL A 345 12.31 -9.13 -0.81
N ALA A 346 12.76 -7.97 -0.35
CA ALA A 346 12.54 -6.70 -1.04
C ALA A 346 13.31 -6.58 -2.37
N GLU A 347 13.21 -5.41 -3.02
CA GLU A 347 13.84 -5.14 -4.32
C GLU A 347 15.38 -5.09 -4.21
N ASN A 348 16.07 -5.51 -5.29
CA ASN A 348 17.53 -5.38 -5.44
C ASN A 348 18.34 -6.10 -4.33
N VAL A 349 17.88 -7.23 -3.86
CA VAL A 349 18.56 -8.06 -2.85
C VAL A 349 19.40 -9.13 -3.53
N THR A 350 20.55 -9.42 -2.93
CA THR A 350 21.37 -10.60 -3.30
C THR A 350 21.40 -11.57 -2.11
N VAL A 351 20.94 -12.79 -2.33
CA VAL A 351 21.05 -13.90 -1.39
C VAL A 351 22.07 -14.88 -1.93
N GLY A 352 23.07 -15.22 -1.11
CA GLY A 352 24.15 -16.14 -1.47
C GLY A 352 23.67 -17.57 -1.69
N ASN A 353 24.64 -18.49 -1.89
CA ASN A 353 24.38 -19.91 -2.07
C ASN A 353 24.25 -20.62 -0.71
N HIS A 354 23.54 -21.75 -0.69
CA HIS A 354 23.35 -22.59 0.50
C HIS A 354 22.72 -21.80 1.68
N VAL A 355 21.85 -20.83 1.39
CA VAL A 355 21.16 -20.02 2.40
C VAL A 355 19.82 -20.66 2.74
N THR A 356 19.48 -20.70 4.03
CA THR A 356 18.14 -21.09 4.47
C THR A 356 17.46 -19.88 5.12
N LEU A 357 16.32 -19.44 4.59
CA LEU A 357 15.54 -18.32 5.08
C LEU A 357 14.18 -18.80 5.60
N GLY A 358 13.78 -18.43 6.82
CA GLY A 358 12.51 -18.84 7.41
C GLY A 358 12.53 -20.21 8.09
N CYS A 359 13.70 -20.66 8.57
CA CYS A 359 13.85 -21.96 9.25
C CYS A 359 13.60 -21.89 10.77
N GLY A 360 13.52 -23.06 11.37
CA GLY A 360 13.43 -23.22 12.83
C GLY A 360 12.04 -22.92 13.40
N GLU A 361 11.95 -22.95 14.74
CA GLU A 361 10.73 -22.62 15.47
C GLU A 361 10.51 -21.11 15.54
N GLU A 362 9.27 -20.70 15.63
CA GLU A 362 8.94 -19.29 15.79
C GLU A 362 9.34 -18.79 17.19
N ALA A 363 9.94 -17.61 17.23
CA ALA A 363 10.19 -16.87 18.46
C ALA A 363 9.69 -15.42 18.28
N GLU A 364 9.30 -14.79 19.37
CA GLU A 364 8.90 -13.38 19.36
C GLU A 364 10.08 -12.49 19.01
N ASN A 365 9.86 -11.47 18.17
CA ASN A 365 10.94 -10.56 17.79
C ASN A 365 11.35 -9.67 18.98
N VAL A 366 12.64 -9.66 19.28
CA VAL A 366 13.20 -9.00 20.48
C VAL A 366 13.11 -7.48 20.48
N LEU A 367 13.06 -6.85 19.30
CA LEU A 367 13.06 -5.38 19.18
C LEU A 367 11.71 -4.80 18.76
N LYS A 368 10.98 -5.50 17.89
CA LYS A 368 9.73 -5.01 17.29
C LYS A 368 8.71 -6.16 17.13
N PRO A 369 8.20 -6.73 18.22
CA PRO A 369 7.31 -7.89 18.16
C PRO A 369 6.00 -7.62 17.39
N ALA A 370 5.48 -6.40 17.47
CA ALA A 370 4.28 -6.02 16.73
C ALA A 370 4.50 -5.83 15.21
N VAL A 371 5.74 -5.80 14.74
CA VAL A 371 6.09 -5.60 13.32
C VAL A 371 6.56 -6.90 12.70
N TYR A 372 7.57 -7.53 13.30
CA TYR A 372 8.17 -8.77 12.80
C TYR A 372 7.56 -9.96 13.53
N ALA A 373 6.46 -10.43 12.96
CA ALA A 373 5.63 -11.50 13.48
C ALA A 373 5.17 -12.39 12.31
N PHE A 374 4.20 -13.20 12.53
CA PHE A 374 3.52 -14.05 11.52
C PHE A 374 4.39 -15.18 10.94
N GLY A 375 5.51 -15.51 11.58
CA GLY A 375 6.46 -16.51 11.09
C GLY A 375 7.29 -16.06 9.87
N LEU A 376 7.28 -14.78 9.53
CA LEU A 376 7.92 -14.23 8.34
C LEU A 376 9.40 -13.94 8.56
N ALA A 377 10.24 -14.32 7.59
CA ALA A 377 11.60 -13.81 7.47
C ALA A 377 11.60 -12.63 6.46
N THR A 378 12.08 -11.46 6.87
CA THR A 378 12.00 -10.26 6.04
C THR A 378 13.37 -9.68 5.71
N VAL A 379 13.62 -9.40 4.43
CA VAL A 379 14.86 -8.82 3.93
C VAL A 379 14.57 -7.49 3.27
N GLY A 380 15.23 -6.44 3.76
CA GLY A 380 15.08 -5.08 3.27
C GLY A 380 15.78 -4.86 1.92
N GLU A 381 15.41 -3.78 1.28
CA GLU A 381 15.91 -3.42 -0.03
C GLU A 381 17.43 -3.20 -0.07
N GLN A 382 18.08 -3.63 -1.20
CA GLN A 382 19.52 -3.53 -1.42
C GLN A 382 20.36 -4.25 -0.36
N SER A 383 19.80 -5.26 0.31
CA SER A 383 20.54 -6.09 1.24
C SER A 383 21.33 -7.17 0.51
N VAL A 384 22.43 -7.57 1.15
CA VAL A 384 23.24 -8.71 0.72
C VAL A 384 23.32 -9.70 1.86
N ILE A 385 23.00 -10.97 1.59
CA ILE A 385 23.11 -12.09 2.52
C ILE A 385 24.25 -13.00 2.04
N PRO A 386 25.27 -13.29 2.86
CA PRO A 386 26.39 -14.12 2.45
C PRO A 386 26.00 -15.59 2.32
N ASP A 387 26.87 -16.38 1.70
CA ASP A 387 26.70 -17.83 1.55
C ASP A 387 26.66 -18.57 2.90
N ASN A 388 26.04 -19.74 2.91
CA ASN A 388 26.07 -20.72 4.00
C ASN A 388 25.45 -20.22 5.34
N VAL A 389 24.47 -19.32 5.31
CA VAL A 389 23.81 -18.85 6.54
C VAL A 389 22.39 -19.39 6.66
N LYS A 390 21.94 -19.56 7.91
CA LYS A 390 20.57 -19.95 8.26
C LYS A 390 19.89 -18.81 9.02
N ILE A 391 18.69 -18.48 8.60
CA ILE A 391 17.93 -17.34 9.11
C ILE A 391 16.57 -17.83 9.59
N GLY A 392 16.29 -17.57 10.86
CA GLY A 392 15.06 -17.99 11.52
C GLY A 392 13.83 -17.18 11.14
N ARG A 393 12.71 -17.47 11.80
CA ARG A 393 11.40 -16.83 11.62
C ARG A 393 11.27 -15.55 12.43
N ASN A 394 10.33 -14.67 12.07
CA ASN A 394 10.11 -13.37 12.71
C ASN A 394 11.39 -12.50 12.75
N THR A 395 12.21 -12.60 11.72
CA THR A 395 13.50 -11.91 11.57
C THR A 395 13.41 -10.74 10.62
N ALA A 396 14.37 -9.82 10.75
CA ALA A 396 14.53 -8.74 9.78
C ALA A 396 16.01 -8.49 9.50
N ILE A 397 16.34 -8.34 8.22
CA ILE A 397 17.70 -8.04 7.77
C ILE A 397 17.66 -6.81 6.89
N SER A 398 18.58 -5.88 7.09
CA SER A 398 18.77 -4.73 6.21
C SER A 398 20.23 -4.35 6.09
N GLY A 399 20.62 -3.96 4.87
CA GLY A 399 21.98 -3.58 4.52
C GLY A 399 22.86 -4.74 4.05
N VAL A 400 24.13 -4.44 3.75
CA VAL A 400 25.12 -5.43 3.30
C VAL A 400 25.67 -6.15 4.51
N THR A 401 25.33 -7.44 4.63
CA THR A 401 25.80 -8.29 5.73
C THR A 401 26.96 -9.18 5.29
N ALA A 402 27.81 -9.52 6.24
CA ALA A 402 28.94 -10.42 6.07
C ALA A 402 28.81 -11.65 6.98
N THR A 403 29.61 -12.68 6.77
CA THR A 403 29.52 -13.93 7.55
C THR A 403 29.69 -13.70 9.06
N GLU A 404 30.45 -12.66 9.44
CA GLU A 404 30.68 -12.27 10.83
C GLU A 404 29.41 -11.77 11.55
N ASP A 405 28.42 -11.29 10.79
CA ASP A 405 27.14 -10.83 11.33
C ASP A 405 26.24 -12.02 11.75
N TYR A 406 26.63 -13.24 11.40
CA TYR A 406 25.90 -14.49 11.69
C TYR A 406 26.72 -15.41 12.59
N PRO A 407 26.69 -15.26 13.91
CA PRO A 407 27.44 -16.11 14.84
C PRO A 407 27.12 -17.59 14.62
N GLY A 408 28.15 -18.38 14.31
CA GLY A 408 27.97 -19.79 13.97
C GLY A 408 27.22 -20.06 12.65
N GLY A 409 27.10 -19.06 11.76
CA GLY A 409 26.34 -19.14 10.51
C GLY A 409 24.84 -19.07 10.69
N ILE A 410 24.32 -18.58 11.82
CA ILE A 410 22.90 -18.60 12.13
C ILE A 410 22.44 -17.23 12.65
N LEU A 411 21.30 -16.78 12.13
CA LEU A 411 20.48 -15.74 12.74
C LEU A 411 19.25 -16.43 13.35
N GLU A 412 19.21 -16.49 14.68
CA GLU A 412 18.09 -17.11 15.39
C GLU A 412 16.76 -16.43 15.15
N SER A 413 15.65 -17.16 15.30
CA SER A 413 14.30 -16.59 15.20
C SER A 413 14.11 -15.38 16.15
N GLY A 414 13.38 -14.39 15.69
CA GLY A 414 13.11 -13.18 16.46
C GLY A 414 14.24 -12.14 16.48
N GLN A 415 15.34 -12.35 15.78
CA GLN A 415 16.49 -11.43 15.74
C GLN A 415 16.41 -10.43 14.57
N ILE A 416 17.15 -9.33 14.69
CA ILE A 416 17.26 -8.30 13.64
C ILE A 416 18.73 -7.99 13.38
N ILE A 417 19.14 -7.98 12.11
CA ILE A 417 20.40 -7.41 11.65
C ILE A 417 20.15 -6.10 10.91
N LYS A 418 20.86 -5.05 11.34
CA LYS A 418 20.92 -3.76 10.65
C LYS A 418 22.38 -3.48 10.32
N ALA A 419 22.83 -3.94 9.17
CA ALA A 419 24.13 -3.58 8.65
C ALA A 419 24.13 -2.19 8.01
N LYS A 420 25.31 -1.61 7.80
CA LYS A 420 25.44 -0.37 7.05
C LYS A 420 25.08 -0.63 5.59
N ASP A 421 24.45 0.35 4.94
CA ASP A 421 24.31 0.32 3.49
C ASP A 421 25.72 0.30 2.88
N GLY A 422 25.97 -0.66 1.97
CA GLY A 422 27.24 -0.67 1.23
C GLY A 422 27.36 0.61 0.41
N GLU A 423 28.53 1.23 0.41
CA GLU A 423 28.84 2.26 -0.57
C GLU A 423 28.69 1.62 -1.94
N GLN A 424 27.81 2.18 -2.77
CA GLN A 424 27.68 1.73 -4.16
C GLN A 424 29.02 2.07 -4.84
N ALA A 425 29.79 1.02 -5.19
CA ALA A 425 30.98 1.16 -6.00
C ALA A 425 30.64 1.48 -7.45
#